data_be582fa8f3d60711fd42a22c64be0f78
#
_entry.id   be582fa8f3d60711fd42a22c64be0f78
#
_cell.length_a   1.000
_cell.length_b   1.000
_cell.length_c   1.000
_cell.angle_alpha   90.00
_cell.angle_beta   90.00
_cell.angle_gamma   90.00
#
_symmetry.space_group_name_H-M   'P 1'
#
loop_
_entity.id
_entity.type
_entity.pdbx_description
1 polymer ?
#
loop_
_entity_poly.entity_id
_entity_poly.type
_entity_poly.pdbx_seq_one_letter_code
_entity_poly.pdbx_strand_id
1 'polypeptide(L)'
;NGIITALGGNPVMWYQEKKYWPFILVILNTWKGMGYGMVMYLASITGIDPSLYEAAVMDGATKKQQMRHITLPGIKPVFIMMLILDCGKIFNSDFGLFYQVTGGIPQSLYTTVSTFDTYVYNAIQSTAPIGQTAAASFFQAICSCGMILLANWVVSKLDNENRII
;
A
#
# COMPACT_ATOMS: atom_id res chain seq x y z
N ASN A 1 13.06 -4.35 23.61
CA ASN A 1 14.40 -4.10 24.19
C ASN A 1 15.09 -5.39 24.66
N GLY A 2 14.36 -6.47 25.07
CA GLY A 2 14.97 -7.71 25.57
C GLY A 2 16.05 -8.32 24.66
N ILE A 3 15.81 -8.36 23.35
CA ILE A 3 16.79 -8.86 22.36
C ILE A 3 18.02 -7.94 22.27
N ILE A 4 17.81 -6.63 22.30
CA ILE A 4 18.90 -5.64 22.23
C ILE A 4 19.82 -5.75 23.43
N THR A 5 19.23 -5.85 24.63
CA THR A 5 20.02 -6.03 25.88
C THR A 5 20.69 -7.39 25.95
N ALA A 6 20.07 -8.46 25.44
CA ALA A 6 20.69 -9.78 25.36
C ALA A 6 21.91 -9.82 24.40
N LEU A 7 21.92 -8.96 23.39
CA LEU A 7 23.04 -8.80 22.45
C LEU A 7 24.05 -7.74 22.90
N GLY A 8 23.95 -7.22 24.15
CA GLY A 8 24.88 -6.24 24.72
C GLY A 8 24.63 -4.80 24.29
N GLY A 9 23.49 -4.51 23.65
CA GLY A 9 23.09 -3.14 23.26
C GLY A 9 22.37 -2.39 24.38
N ASN A 10 22.33 -1.07 24.29
CA ASN A 10 21.56 -0.23 25.21
C ASN A 10 20.07 -0.26 24.89
N PRO A 11 19.17 -0.26 25.92
CA PRO A 11 17.75 -0.21 25.69
C PRO A 11 17.34 1.10 24.99
N VAL A 12 16.53 0.98 23.94
CA VAL A 12 16.03 2.12 23.14
C VAL A 12 14.65 2.52 23.62
N MET A 13 14.44 3.81 23.80
CA MET A 13 13.12 4.40 24.08
C MET A 13 12.34 4.62 22.77
N TRP A 14 11.80 3.55 22.20
CA TRP A 14 11.17 3.53 20.86
C TRP A 14 10.18 4.65 20.63
N TYR A 15 9.33 4.98 21.60
CA TYR A 15 8.31 6.04 21.48
C TYR A 15 8.86 7.47 21.60
N GLN A 16 10.14 7.64 21.88
CA GLN A 16 10.81 8.95 21.93
C GLN A 16 11.73 9.15 20.71
N GLU A 17 12.17 8.07 20.09
CA GLU A 17 13.11 8.09 18.97
C GLU A 17 12.38 8.15 17.62
N LYS A 18 12.15 9.36 17.10
CA LYS A 18 11.48 9.63 15.82
C LYS A 18 12.13 8.92 14.62
N LYS A 19 13.44 8.74 14.66
CA LYS A 19 14.28 8.23 13.57
C LYS A 19 13.85 6.85 13.06
N TYR A 20 13.39 5.97 13.95
CA TYR A 20 13.08 4.58 13.59
C TYR A 20 11.64 4.40 13.08
N TRP A 21 10.74 5.31 13.40
CA TRP A 21 9.31 5.15 13.12
C TRP A 21 8.95 5.06 11.64
N PRO A 22 9.54 5.86 10.72
CA PRO A 22 9.23 5.70 9.30
C PRO A 22 9.55 4.30 8.78
N PHE A 23 10.68 3.72 9.20
CA PHE A 23 11.06 2.36 8.80
C PHE A 23 10.13 1.31 9.41
N ILE A 24 9.80 1.45 10.69
CA ILE A 24 8.89 0.53 11.40
C ILE A 24 7.52 0.52 10.71
N LEU A 25 6.96 1.71 10.43
CA LEU A 25 5.66 1.83 9.78
C LEU A 25 5.67 1.26 8.35
N VAL A 26 6.72 1.50 7.56
CA VAL A 26 6.86 0.92 6.22
C VAL A 26 6.91 -0.60 6.28
N ILE A 27 7.72 -1.17 7.17
CA ILE A 27 7.83 -2.63 7.34
C ILE A 27 6.48 -3.23 7.74
N LEU A 28 5.82 -2.64 8.73
CA LEU A 28 4.53 -3.14 9.22
C LEU A 28 3.41 -3.00 8.17
N ASN A 29 3.38 -1.89 7.44
CA ASN A 29 2.42 -1.68 6.37
C ASN A 29 2.64 -2.69 5.23
N THR A 30 3.88 -2.92 4.83
CA THR A 30 4.24 -3.92 3.81
C THR A 30 3.85 -5.32 4.28
N TRP A 31 4.20 -5.69 5.52
CA TRP A 31 3.85 -6.99 6.09
C TRP A 31 2.33 -7.21 6.14
N LYS A 32 1.57 -6.20 6.57
CA LYS A 32 0.10 -6.24 6.62
C LYS A 32 -0.52 -6.38 5.23
N GLY A 33 0.00 -5.65 4.22
CA GLY A 33 -0.54 -5.64 2.86
C GLY A 33 -0.13 -6.86 2.03
N MET A 34 0.98 -7.52 2.36
CA MET A 34 1.56 -8.59 1.56
C MET A 34 0.61 -9.77 1.35
N GLY A 35 -0.16 -10.16 2.37
CA GLY A 35 -1.09 -11.27 2.28
C GLY A 35 -2.21 -11.02 1.26
N TYR A 36 -2.81 -9.84 1.27
CA TYR A 36 -3.85 -9.46 0.32
C TYR A 36 -3.32 -9.44 -1.12
N GLY A 37 -2.18 -8.78 -1.34
CA GLY A 37 -1.53 -8.74 -2.66
C GLY A 37 -1.20 -10.13 -3.17
N MET A 38 -0.66 -11.00 -2.31
CA MET A 38 -0.34 -12.39 -2.68
C MET A 38 -1.55 -13.16 -3.17
N VAL A 39 -2.69 -13.06 -2.49
CA VAL A 39 -3.93 -13.75 -2.89
C VAL A 39 -4.42 -13.25 -4.25
N MET A 40 -4.40 -11.93 -4.49
CA MET A 40 -4.82 -11.33 -5.76
C MET A 40 -3.97 -11.81 -6.93
N TYR A 41 -2.64 -11.81 -6.78
CA TYR A 41 -1.76 -12.30 -7.84
C TYR A 41 -1.85 -13.82 -8.03
N LEU A 42 -2.01 -14.59 -6.95
CA LEU A 42 -2.18 -16.04 -7.05
C LEU A 42 -3.46 -16.38 -7.80
N ALA A 43 -4.58 -15.71 -7.49
CA ALA A 43 -5.84 -15.89 -8.20
C ALA A 43 -5.71 -15.55 -9.69
N SER A 44 -4.98 -14.47 -10.02
CA SER A 44 -4.73 -14.09 -11.41
C SER A 44 -3.89 -15.15 -12.15
N ILE A 45 -2.85 -15.69 -11.52
CA ILE A 45 -1.99 -16.73 -12.11
C ILE A 45 -2.78 -18.03 -12.34
N THR A 46 -3.59 -18.44 -11.38
CA THR A 46 -4.42 -19.65 -11.49
C THR A 46 -5.56 -19.52 -12.50
N GLY A 47 -5.92 -18.30 -12.86
CA GLY A 47 -6.91 -18.00 -13.90
C GLY A 47 -6.35 -18.07 -15.33
N ILE A 48 -5.04 -18.20 -15.52
CA ILE A 48 -4.43 -18.37 -16.85
C ILE A 48 -4.71 -19.78 -17.36
N ASP A 49 -5.13 -19.91 -18.64
CA ASP A 49 -5.45 -21.20 -19.24
C ASP A 49 -4.23 -22.15 -19.20
N PRO A 50 -4.33 -23.32 -18.55
CA PRO A 50 -3.28 -24.30 -18.49
C PRO A 50 -2.77 -24.76 -19.85
N SER A 51 -3.64 -24.78 -20.89
CA SER A 51 -3.29 -25.17 -22.25
C SER A 51 -2.15 -24.35 -22.85
N LEU A 52 -2.02 -23.07 -22.45
CA LEU A 52 -0.92 -22.20 -22.88
C LEU A 52 0.44 -22.71 -22.36
N TYR A 53 0.47 -23.22 -21.13
CA TYR A 53 1.69 -23.79 -20.54
C TYR A 53 2.02 -25.15 -21.15
N GLU A 54 1.01 -25.98 -21.46
CA GLU A 54 1.19 -27.28 -22.12
C GLU A 54 1.75 -27.09 -23.54
N ALA A 55 1.18 -26.17 -24.31
CA ALA A 55 1.70 -25.82 -25.64
C ALA A 55 3.16 -25.32 -25.57
N ALA A 56 3.47 -24.44 -24.63
CA ALA A 56 4.83 -23.95 -24.44
C ALA A 56 5.83 -25.06 -24.06
N VAL A 57 5.40 -26.06 -23.30
CA VAL A 57 6.24 -27.23 -22.98
C VAL A 57 6.51 -28.05 -24.23
N MET A 58 5.50 -28.26 -25.07
CA MET A 58 5.67 -29.00 -26.35
C MET A 58 6.62 -28.27 -27.31
N ASP A 59 6.63 -26.92 -27.27
CA ASP A 59 7.58 -26.07 -28.02
C ASP A 59 8.97 -26.01 -27.37
N GLY A 60 9.22 -26.70 -26.26
CA GLY A 60 10.51 -26.76 -25.59
C GLY A 60 10.83 -25.51 -24.74
N ALA A 61 9.84 -24.71 -24.41
CA ALA A 61 10.04 -23.50 -23.61
C ALA A 61 10.44 -23.82 -22.16
N THR A 62 11.49 -23.17 -21.70
CA THR A 62 11.95 -23.26 -20.31
C THR A 62 10.96 -22.56 -19.35
N LYS A 63 10.98 -22.90 -18.06
CA LYS A 63 10.17 -22.25 -17.02
C LYS A 63 10.31 -20.71 -17.02
N LYS A 64 11.51 -20.20 -17.28
CA LYS A 64 11.78 -18.77 -17.36
C LYS A 64 11.10 -18.12 -18.58
N GLN A 65 11.07 -18.80 -19.71
CA GLN A 65 10.37 -18.34 -20.91
C GLN A 65 8.85 -18.38 -20.70
N GLN A 66 8.31 -19.43 -20.11
CA GLN A 66 6.89 -19.51 -19.73
C GLN A 66 6.48 -18.35 -18.80
N MET A 67 7.30 -18.07 -17.76
CA MET A 67 7.05 -16.96 -16.85
C MET A 67 7.02 -15.62 -17.59
N ARG A 68 7.98 -15.38 -18.50
CA ARG A 68 8.11 -14.08 -19.19
C ARG A 68 7.06 -13.86 -20.28
N HIS A 69 6.63 -14.92 -20.99
CA HIS A 69 5.77 -14.78 -22.16
C HIS A 69 4.31 -15.19 -21.92
N ILE A 70 4.03 -15.95 -20.85
CA ILE A 70 2.67 -16.37 -20.49
C ILE A 70 2.25 -15.74 -19.16
N THR A 71 3.00 -16.01 -18.08
CA THR A 71 2.59 -15.60 -16.74
C THR A 71 2.58 -14.09 -16.57
N LEU A 72 3.69 -13.41 -16.87
CA LEU A 72 3.79 -11.94 -16.69
C LEU A 72 2.78 -11.16 -17.55
N PRO A 73 2.60 -11.47 -18.85
CA PRO A 73 1.53 -10.83 -19.63
C PRO A 73 0.13 -11.16 -19.08
N GLY A 74 -0.11 -12.40 -18.64
CA GLY A 74 -1.41 -12.84 -18.11
C GLY A 74 -1.82 -12.11 -16.82
N ILE A 75 -0.89 -11.75 -15.95
CA ILE A 75 -1.17 -11.00 -14.71
C ILE A 75 -1.12 -9.48 -14.89
N LYS A 76 -0.68 -8.99 -16.05
CA LYS A 76 -0.53 -7.55 -16.33
C LYS A 76 -1.80 -6.74 -16.04
N PRO A 77 -3.02 -7.17 -16.44
CA PRO A 77 -4.25 -6.43 -16.14
C PRO A 77 -4.46 -6.22 -14.63
N VAL A 78 -4.26 -7.28 -13.84
CA VAL A 78 -4.41 -7.21 -12.38
C VAL A 78 -3.34 -6.33 -11.76
N PHE A 79 -2.09 -6.40 -12.24
CA PHE A 79 -1.02 -5.52 -11.78
C PHE A 79 -1.35 -4.04 -12.02
N ILE A 80 -1.83 -3.69 -13.21
CA ILE A 80 -2.19 -2.32 -13.58
C ILE A 80 -3.38 -1.83 -12.72
N MET A 81 -4.40 -2.68 -12.55
CA MET A 81 -5.55 -2.36 -11.71
C MET A 81 -5.12 -2.08 -10.26
N MET A 82 -4.30 -2.93 -9.66
CA MET A 82 -3.78 -2.74 -8.31
C MET A 82 -2.95 -1.47 -8.19
N LEU A 83 -2.12 -1.16 -9.20
CA LEU A 83 -1.32 0.05 -9.23
C LEU A 83 -2.19 1.32 -9.26
N ILE A 84 -3.24 1.35 -10.08
CA ILE A 84 -4.19 2.49 -10.13
C ILE A 84 -4.89 2.67 -8.77
N LEU A 85 -5.35 1.58 -8.16
CA LEU A 85 -5.99 1.62 -6.84
C LEU A 85 -5.03 2.10 -5.75
N ASP A 86 -3.79 1.68 -5.77
CA ASP A 86 -2.78 2.11 -4.80
C ASP A 86 -2.37 3.58 -5.01
N CYS A 87 -2.36 4.09 -6.25
CA CYS A 87 -2.22 5.52 -6.51
C CYS A 87 -3.35 6.34 -5.87
N GLY A 88 -4.58 5.84 -5.88
CA GLY A 88 -5.71 6.48 -5.20
C GLY A 88 -5.58 6.54 -3.68
N LYS A 89 -4.83 5.60 -3.09
CA LYS A 89 -4.59 5.55 -1.64
C LYS A 89 -3.44 6.42 -1.15
N ILE A 90 -2.71 7.14 -2.02
CA ILE A 90 -1.55 7.96 -1.63
C ILE A 90 -1.91 8.98 -0.55
N PHE A 91 -3.11 9.59 -0.62
CA PHE A 91 -3.59 10.55 0.37
C PHE A 91 -4.33 9.91 1.55
N ASN A 92 -4.58 8.59 1.49
CA ASN A 92 -5.22 7.84 2.54
C ASN A 92 -4.17 7.02 3.29
N SER A 93 -4.25 6.99 4.60
CA SER A 93 -3.38 6.16 5.44
C SER A 93 -4.18 5.04 6.10
N ASP A 94 -3.50 3.97 6.48
CA ASP A 94 -4.10 2.97 7.35
C ASP A 94 -4.19 3.53 8.77
N PHE A 95 -5.30 4.22 9.08
CA PHE A 95 -5.54 4.81 10.39
C PHE A 95 -5.27 3.81 11.53
N GLY A 96 -5.75 2.56 11.40
CA GLY A 96 -5.56 1.54 12.43
C GLY A 96 -4.07 1.26 12.68
N LEU A 97 -3.28 1.15 11.63
CA LEU A 97 -1.84 0.91 11.74
C LEU A 97 -1.14 2.12 12.37
N PHE A 98 -1.37 3.32 11.85
CA PHE A 98 -0.69 4.53 12.33
C PHE A 98 -1.07 4.89 13.76
N TYR A 99 -2.35 4.75 14.12
CA TYR A 99 -2.85 5.10 15.45
C TYR A 99 -2.51 4.02 16.50
N GLN A 100 -2.77 2.75 16.22
CA GLN A 100 -2.61 1.68 17.21
C GLN A 100 -1.15 1.31 17.47
N VAL A 101 -0.34 1.20 16.42
CA VAL A 101 1.07 0.82 16.58
C VAL A 101 1.87 1.91 17.31
N THR A 102 1.51 3.17 17.12
CA THR A 102 2.15 4.28 17.84
C THR A 102 1.59 4.52 19.25
N GLY A 103 0.55 3.77 19.65
CA GLY A 103 -0.08 3.94 20.96
C GLY A 103 -0.86 5.23 21.11
N GLY A 104 -1.57 5.67 20.04
CA GLY A 104 -2.38 6.89 20.04
C GLY A 104 -1.64 8.15 19.60
N ILE A 105 -0.52 8.00 18.93
CA ILE A 105 0.36 9.08 18.44
C ILE A 105 0.81 10.02 19.57
N PRO A 106 1.80 9.62 20.36
CA PRO A 106 2.40 10.46 21.40
C PRO A 106 2.91 11.78 20.80
N GLN A 107 2.85 12.85 21.58
CA GLN A 107 3.31 14.17 21.17
C GLN A 107 4.76 14.16 20.65
N SER A 108 5.60 13.28 21.20
CA SER A 108 6.98 13.08 20.76
C SER A 108 7.10 12.61 19.30
N LEU A 109 6.12 11.86 18.80
CA LEU A 109 6.11 11.28 17.45
C LEU A 109 5.20 12.04 16.48
N TYR A 110 4.37 12.95 16.95
CA TYR A 110 3.33 13.61 16.18
C TYR A 110 3.80 14.16 14.82
N THR A 111 4.94 14.86 14.81
CA THR A 111 5.51 15.45 13.59
C THR A 111 6.01 14.45 12.55
N THR A 112 6.18 13.20 12.95
CA THR A 112 6.78 12.16 12.08
C THR A 112 5.77 11.14 11.59
N VAL A 113 4.74 10.87 12.40
CA VAL A 113 3.78 9.77 12.13
C VAL A 113 2.34 10.25 11.95
N SER A 114 2.04 11.53 12.11
CA SER A 114 0.70 12.07 11.87
C SER A 114 0.36 12.03 10.37
N THR A 115 -0.84 11.60 10.06
CA THR A 115 -1.41 11.53 8.72
C THR A 115 -2.72 12.31 8.69
N PHE A 116 -3.31 12.53 7.51
CA PHE A 116 -4.61 13.18 7.40
C PHE A 116 -5.68 12.47 8.23
N ASP A 117 -5.74 11.13 8.15
CA ASP A 117 -6.74 10.33 8.86
C ASP A 117 -6.57 10.43 10.38
N THR A 118 -5.33 10.42 10.88
CA THR A 118 -5.05 10.60 12.31
C THR A 118 -5.29 12.02 12.77
N TYR A 119 -5.03 13.02 11.92
CA TYR A 119 -5.38 14.43 12.18
C TYR A 119 -6.89 14.62 12.31
N VAL A 120 -7.66 14.10 11.36
CA VAL A 120 -9.13 14.18 11.37
C VAL A 120 -9.68 13.51 12.64
N TYR A 121 -9.18 12.33 13.00
CA TYR A 121 -9.59 11.64 14.21
C TYR A 121 -9.29 12.45 15.47
N ASN A 122 -8.08 12.96 15.64
CA ASN A 122 -7.71 13.76 16.79
C ASN A 122 -8.50 15.08 16.87
N ALA A 123 -8.81 15.68 15.71
CA ALA A 123 -9.63 16.88 15.65
C ALA A 123 -11.09 16.62 16.07
N ILE A 124 -11.64 15.44 15.73
CA ILE A 124 -12.97 15.02 16.21
C ILE A 124 -12.99 14.79 17.72
N GLN A 125 -11.91 14.22 18.28
CA GLN A 125 -11.80 13.99 19.73
C GLN A 125 -11.53 15.27 20.53
N SER A 126 -11.01 16.30 19.86
CA SER A 126 -10.83 17.62 20.46
C SER A 126 -12.05 18.50 20.20
N THR A 127 -12.07 19.69 20.78
CA THR A 127 -13.10 20.70 20.54
C THR A 127 -12.93 21.46 19.21
N ALA A 128 -12.25 20.84 18.23
CA ALA A 128 -12.04 21.49 16.94
C ALA A 128 -13.37 21.67 16.18
N PRO A 129 -13.53 22.77 15.42
CA PRO A 129 -14.72 23.01 14.63
C PRO A 129 -14.95 21.87 13.62
N ILE A 130 -16.14 21.28 13.58
CA ILE A 130 -16.52 20.19 12.66
C ILE A 130 -16.25 20.57 11.19
N GLY A 131 -16.38 21.87 10.85
CA GLY A 131 -16.08 22.35 9.51
C GLY A 131 -14.62 22.14 9.06
N GLN A 132 -13.65 22.20 9.97
CA GLN A 132 -12.25 21.98 9.63
C GLN A 132 -11.96 20.50 9.31
N THR A 133 -12.54 19.58 10.08
CA THR A 133 -12.39 18.14 9.84
C THR A 133 -13.09 17.72 8.57
N ALA A 134 -14.29 18.24 8.31
CA ALA A 134 -15.02 18.02 7.08
C ALA A 134 -14.25 18.53 5.85
N ALA A 135 -13.67 19.74 5.93
CA ALA A 135 -12.85 20.31 4.87
C ALA A 135 -11.60 19.47 4.58
N ALA A 136 -10.91 18.98 5.62
CA ALA A 136 -9.74 18.12 5.45
C ALA A 136 -10.09 16.81 4.76
N SER A 137 -11.16 16.13 5.20
CA SER A 137 -11.63 14.89 4.58
C SER A 137 -12.10 15.09 3.14
N PHE A 138 -12.77 16.19 2.84
CA PHE A 138 -13.21 16.55 1.51
C PHE A 138 -12.02 16.82 0.57
N PHE A 139 -11.02 17.56 1.03
CA PHE A 139 -9.79 17.80 0.30
C PHE A 139 -9.07 16.47 -0.02
N GLN A 140 -8.94 15.59 0.97
CA GLN A 140 -8.34 14.26 0.80
C GLN A 140 -9.08 13.44 -0.26
N ALA A 141 -10.42 13.44 -0.25
CA ALA A 141 -11.24 12.72 -1.23
C ALA A 141 -11.05 13.26 -2.66
N ILE A 142 -11.01 14.60 -2.83
CA ILE A 142 -10.75 15.22 -4.14
C ILE A 142 -9.36 14.84 -4.66
N CYS A 143 -8.33 14.92 -3.81
CA CYS A 143 -6.96 14.57 -4.20
C CYS A 143 -6.86 13.08 -4.58
N SER A 144 -7.48 12.18 -3.81
CA SER A 144 -7.50 10.74 -4.10
C SER A 144 -8.20 10.46 -5.44
N CYS A 145 -9.36 11.08 -5.68
CA CYS A 145 -10.08 10.97 -6.94
C CYS A 145 -9.22 11.48 -8.13
N GLY A 146 -8.60 12.64 -7.97
CA GLY A 146 -7.71 13.21 -8.99
C GLY A 146 -6.53 12.28 -9.30
N MET A 147 -5.93 11.64 -8.29
CA MET A 147 -4.84 10.68 -8.49
C MET A 147 -5.29 9.43 -9.23
N ILE A 148 -6.48 8.90 -8.93
CA ILE A 148 -7.03 7.75 -9.67
C ILE A 148 -7.24 8.12 -11.14
N LEU A 149 -7.85 9.26 -11.42
CA LEU A 149 -8.07 9.73 -12.78
C LEU A 149 -6.76 9.96 -13.55
N LEU A 150 -5.77 10.56 -12.91
CA LEU A 150 -4.43 10.75 -13.48
C LEU A 150 -3.75 9.42 -13.76
N ALA A 151 -3.77 8.49 -12.81
CA ALA A 151 -3.19 7.17 -12.99
C ALA A 151 -3.87 6.41 -14.14
N ASN A 152 -5.19 6.43 -14.19
CA ASN A 152 -5.95 5.81 -15.27
C ASN A 152 -5.67 6.47 -16.64
N TRP A 153 -5.54 7.81 -16.69
CA TRP A 153 -5.17 8.52 -17.92
C TRP A 153 -3.76 8.15 -18.40
N VAL A 154 -2.78 8.03 -17.49
CA VAL A 154 -1.43 7.57 -17.83
C VAL A 154 -1.47 6.14 -18.39
N VAL A 155 -2.20 5.24 -17.72
CA VAL A 155 -2.37 3.86 -18.17
C VAL A 155 -3.05 3.82 -19.53
N SER A 156 -4.10 4.61 -19.77
CA SER A 156 -4.78 4.63 -21.06
C SER A 156 -3.89 5.08 -22.24
N LYS A 157 -2.86 5.89 -21.97
CA LYS A 157 -1.86 6.26 -22.98
C LYS A 157 -0.80 5.21 -23.25
N LEU A 158 -0.48 4.40 -22.24
CA LEU A 158 0.55 3.37 -22.33
C LEU A 158 -0.02 2.01 -22.76
N ASP A 159 -1.25 1.72 -22.34
CA ASP A 159 -1.92 0.44 -22.52
C ASP A 159 -3.44 0.61 -22.45
N ASN A 160 -4.02 0.93 -23.60
CA ASN A 160 -5.45 1.27 -23.70
C ASN A 160 -6.39 0.09 -23.34
N GLU A 161 -5.91 -1.16 -23.42
CA GLU A 161 -6.71 -2.36 -23.12
C GLU A 161 -6.90 -2.57 -21.61
N ASN A 162 -5.99 -2.07 -20.77
CA ASN A 162 -5.98 -2.30 -19.33
C ASN A 162 -6.42 -1.08 -18.50
N ARG A 163 -7.02 -0.06 -19.12
CA ARG A 163 -7.64 1.06 -18.39
C ARG A 163 -8.89 0.60 -17.64
N ILE A 164 -9.19 1.24 -16.50
CA ILE A 164 -10.38 0.94 -15.70
C ILE A 164 -11.57 1.77 -16.16
N ILE A 165 -11.37 3.02 -16.54
CA ILE A 165 -12.39 4.00 -16.96
C ILE A 165 -11.99 4.60 -18.31
#